data_76248571b543ef29961e20c11e3f89b9
#
_entry.id   76248571b543ef29961e20c11e3f89b9
#
_cell.length_a   1.000
_cell.length_b   1.000
_cell.length_c   1.000
_cell.angle_alpha   90.00
_cell.angle_beta   90.00
_cell.angle_gamma   90.00
#
_symmetry.space_group_name_H-M   'P 1'
#
loop_
_entity.id
_entity.type
_entity.pdbx_description
1 polymer ?
#
loop_
_entity_poly.entity_id
_entity_poly.type
_entity_poly.pdbx_seq_one_letter_code
_entity_poly.pdbx_strand_id
1 'polypeptide(L)'
;MKKIKRALISVSDKNNLINLLKVLKKYNIEIISSGGTFKEIRKLKYKCLEVSDYTHSPEILDGRVKTLHPKIHAGLLSKRNNKSHQKDLKKYNFKEIDLVIVNFYPFEKTLEKTKKHSEIIENIDVGGPTMVRAAAKNYNDVTVLTSTKQYSDLIDEIEKNKGSTSLNFRERMSLEAFSETAYYDALISGYFNKITNNHFPKKKVIYGNLIETLRYGENPHQEGAIYSKSQKLSINQIQGKQLSYNNYNDIFSALTISKSLPNDTGTVIVKHANPCGVSINNNKLKSYKMALACDPISAFGGIVSLNFKINKKIAIELNKIFLEVVIANGFDSEALKIFKKKKNLRVIDATNFVMSDVIKFNSVNDTLLSQSEDLKKFTTKDFKIVSKKKPTKSQLNDLIFAFNVCRYVKSNAIVLANNAATVGIGSGQPSRLDSCQIAINKMNKFKNFNEGLVAASDAFFPFVDGIEKLIQSGVSAVIQPSGSIRDKEIIKFANQTNTILLFSKTRHFRH
;
A
#
# COMPACT_ATOMS: atom_id res chain seq x y z
N MET A 1 -40.88 0.17 3.08
CA MET A 1 -40.77 -1.25 2.75
C MET A 1 -41.11 -1.47 1.26
N LYS A 2 -40.34 -2.30 0.56
CA LYS A 2 -40.64 -2.74 -0.82
C LYS A 2 -40.60 -4.25 -0.88
N LYS A 3 -41.71 -4.84 -1.34
CA LYS A 3 -41.80 -6.30 -1.52
C LYS A 3 -41.01 -6.72 -2.75
N ILE A 4 -40.23 -7.75 -2.62
CA ILE A 4 -39.49 -8.37 -3.74
C ILE A 4 -40.38 -9.41 -4.41
N LYS A 5 -40.65 -9.21 -5.70
CA LYS A 5 -41.40 -10.17 -6.53
C LYS A 5 -40.49 -10.89 -7.53
N ARG A 6 -39.43 -10.18 -8.00
CA ARG A 6 -38.55 -10.69 -9.05
C ARG A 6 -37.11 -10.32 -8.77
N ALA A 7 -36.20 -11.30 -8.85
CA ALA A 7 -34.76 -11.16 -8.70
C ALA A 7 -34.05 -11.49 -10.02
N LEU A 8 -33.09 -10.63 -10.40
CA LEU A 8 -32.13 -10.89 -11.48
C LEU A 8 -30.80 -11.27 -10.85
N ILE A 9 -30.30 -12.48 -11.13
CA ILE A 9 -29.08 -13.02 -10.54
C ILE A 9 -28.09 -13.35 -11.64
N SER A 10 -26.92 -12.71 -11.62
CA SER A 10 -25.80 -12.97 -12.55
C SER A 10 -24.48 -12.87 -11.79
N VAL A 11 -23.94 -14.01 -11.37
CA VAL A 11 -22.78 -14.07 -10.47
C VAL A 11 -21.65 -14.90 -11.03
N SER A 12 -20.43 -14.39 -10.97
CA SER A 12 -19.21 -15.13 -11.28
C SER A 12 -18.81 -16.03 -10.10
N ASP A 13 -18.86 -15.51 -8.88
CA ASP A 13 -18.68 -16.25 -7.63
C ASP A 13 -20.03 -16.79 -7.14
N LYS A 14 -20.16 -18.12 -7.09
CA LYS A 14 -21.39 -18.86 -6.74
C LYS A 14 -21.39 -19.36 -5.29
N ASN A 15 -20.41 -18.97 -4.47
CA ASN A 15 -20.36 -19.37 -3.07
C ASN A 15 -21.62 -18.90 -2.33
N ASN A 16 -22.14 -19.73 -1.45
CA ASN A 16 -23.34 -19.47 -0.63
C ASN A 16 -24.64 -19.19 -1.40
N LEU A 17 -24.67 -19.38 -2.73
CA LEU A 17 -25.86 -19.13 -3.56
C LEU A 17 -27.07 -19.98 -3.10
N ILE A 18 -26.84 -21.22 -2.67
CA ILE A 18 -27.92 -22.13 -2.22
C ILE A 18 -28.73 -21.57 -1.03
N ASN A 19 -28.06 -20.89 -0.08
CA ASN A 19 -28.75 -20.34 1.09
C ASN A 19 -29.66 -19.17 0.69
N LEU A 20 -29.19 -18.35 -0.23
CA LEU A 20 -29.99 -17.28 -0.81
C LEU A 20 -31.20 -17.83 -1.57
N LEU A 21 -31.01 -18.86 -2.43
CA LEU A 21 -32.09 -19.49 -3.21
C LEU A 21 -33.19 -20.08 -2.33
N LYS A 22 -32.83 -20.66 -1.16
CA LYS A 22 -33.80 -21.15 -0.17
C LYS A 22 -34.77 -20.05 0.28
N VAL A 23 -34.23 -18.87 0.60
CA VAL A 23 -35.02 -17.72 1.07
C VAL A 23 -35.87 -17.16 -0.07
N LEU A 24 -35.31 -16.99 -1.27
CA LEU A 24 -36.06 -16.51 -2.42
C LEU A 24 -37.24 -17.43 -2.75
N LYS A 25 -37.06 -18.77 -2.67
CA LYS A 25 -38.13 -19.74 -2.85
C LYS A 25 -39.20 -19.65 -1.75
N LYS A 26 -38.80 -19.51 -0.48
CA LYS A 26 -39.71 -19.36 0.68
C LYS A 26 -40.71 -18.21 0.49
N TYR A 27 -40.26 -17.13 -0.14
CA TYR A 27 -41.09 -15.94 -0.36
C TYR A 27 -41.65 -15.84 -1.78
N ASN A 28 -41.60 -16.93 -2.58
CA ASN A 28 -42.10 -17.00 -3.94
C ASN A 28 -41.55 -15.90 -4.89
N ILE A 29 -40.25 -15.57 -4.74
CA ILE A 29 -39.58 -14.61 -5.60
C ILE A 29 -39.17 -15.27 -6.90
N GLU A 30 -39.66 -14.73 -8.03
CA GLU A 30 -39.28 -15.20 -9.37
C GLU A 30 -37.81 -14.91 -9.65
N ILE A 31 -37.07 -15.89 -10.19
CA ILE A 31 -35.64 -15.73 -10.46
C ILE A 31 -35.42 -15.68 -11.97
N ILE A 32 -34.70 -14.64 -12.43
CA ILE A 32 -34.20 -14.50 -13.80
C ILE A 32 -32.67 -14.61 -13.71
N SER A 33 -32.03 -15.35 -14.61
CA SER A 33 -30.59 -15.50 -14.63
C SER A 33 -30.06 -15.83 -16.03
N SER A 34 -28.76 -15.67 -16.23
CA SER A 34 -28.13 -15.96 -17.53
C SER A 34 -26.90 -16.86 -17.40
N GLY A 35 -26.55 -17.55 -18.46
CA GLY A 35 -25.30 -18.27 -18.66
C GLY A 35 -24.96 -19.24 -17.53
N GLY A 36 -23.75 -19.17 -16.99
CA GLY A 36 -23.26 -20.09 -15.96
C GLY A 36 -24.01 -20.02 -14.63
N THR A 37 -24.61 -18.87 -14.29
CA THR A 37 -25.44 -18.74 -13.09
C THR A 37 -26.78 -19.44 -13.27
N PHE A 38 -27.43 -19.30 -14.43
CA PHE A 38 -28.66 -20.04 -14.75
C PHE A 38 -28.44 -21.55 -14.65
N LYS A 39 -27.37 -22.07 -15.27
CA LYS A 39 -27.03 -23.50 -15.21
C LYS A 39 -26.85 -23.99 -13.77
N GLU A 40 -26.17 -23.21 -12.91
CA GLU A 40 -25.96 -23.57 -11.51
C GLU A 40 -27.27 -23.58 -10.70
N ILE A 41 -28.14 -22.55 -10.87
CA ILE A 41 -29.44 -22.48 -10.20
C ILE A 41 -30.32 -23.70 -10.58
N ARG A 42 -30.33 -24.08 -11.87
CA ARG A 42 -31.06 -25.27 -12.36
C ARG A 42 -30.49 -26.57 -11.81
N LYS A 43 -29.16 -26.69 -11.73
CA LYS A 43 -28.45 -27.82 -11.11
C LYS A 43 -28.85 -27.99 -9.63
N LEU A 44 -29.01 -26.91 -8.91
CA LEU A 44 -29.47 -26.84 -7.53
C LEU A 44 -30.98 -27.10 -7.38
N LYS A 45 -31.70 -27.46 -8.50
CA LYS A 45 -33.14 -27.78 -8.56
C LYS A 45 -34.06 -26.63 -8.17
N TYR A 46 -33.66 -25.37 -8.43
CA TYR A 46 -34.55 -24.22 -8.28
C TYR A 46 -35.11 -23.76 -9.63
N LYS A 47 -36.37 -23.28 -9.62
CA LYS A 47 -36.98 -22.66 -10.81
C LYS A 47 -36.23 -21.36 -11.13
N CYS A 48 -35.88 -21.18 -12.40
CA CYS A 48 -35.20 -20.00 -12.90
C CYS A 48 -35.57 -19.83 -14.37
N LEU A 49 -35.89 -18.60 -14.76
CA LEU A 49 -36.13 -18.20 -16.14
C LEU A 49 -34.80 -17.69 -16.74
N GLU A 50 -34.48 -18.17 -17.94
CA GLU A 50 -33.29 -17.69 -18.63
C GLU A 50 -33.50 -16.26 -19.18
N VAL A 51 -32.46 -15.43 -19.19
CA VAL A 51 -32.54 -14.05 -19.69
C VAL A 51 -32.98 -14.01 -21.15
N SER A 52 -32.51 -14.93 -21.99
CA SER A 52 -32.93 -15.05 -23.40
C SER A 52 -34.43 -15.31 -23.54
N ASP A 53 -35.01 -16.19 -22.71
CA ASP A 53 -36.45 -16.45 -22.71
C ASP A 53 -37.23 -15.24 -22.17
N TYR A 54 -36.69 -14.58 -21.13
CA TYR A 54 -37.33 -13.38 -20.55
C TYR A 54 -37.34 -12.22 -21.53
N THR A 55 -36.26 -11.99 -22.25
CA THR A 55 -36.11 -10.87 -23.19
C THR A 55 -36.71 -11.17 -24.56
N HIS A 56 -36.81 -12.44 -24.95
CA HIS A 56 -37.05 -12.94 -26.30
C HIS A 56 -35.95 -12.53 -27.27
N SER A 57 -34.71 -12.40 -26.77
CA SER A 57 -33.52 -12.05 -27.53
C SER A 57 -32.44 -13.09 -27.26
N PRO A 58 -31.83 -13.67 -28.29
CA PRO A 58 -30.75 -14.64 -28.10
C PRO A 58 -29.52 -14.00 -27.50
N GLU A 59 -28.70 -14.82 -26.85
CA GLU A 59 -27.34 -14.42 -26.47
C GLU A 59 -26.48 -14.36 -27.75
N ILE A 60 -25.84 -13.20 -28.01
CA ILE A 60 -25.06 -12.95 -29.24
C ILE A 60 -23.63 -12.50 -28.90
N LEU A 61 -22.74 -12.52 -29.90
CA LEU A 61 -21.35 -12.13 -29.77
C LEU A 61 -20.63 -12.91 -28.66
N ASP A 62 -20.76 -14.23 -28.69
CA ASP A 62 -20.17 -15.16 -27.71
C ASP A 62 -20.50 -14.80 -26.24
N GLY A 63 -21.70 -14.22 -26.02
CA GLY A 63 -22.20 -13.87 -24.71
C GLY A 63 -21.84 -12.47 -24.22
N ARG A 64 -21.20 -11.66 -25.05
CA ARG A 64 -20.94 -10.25 -24.70
C ARG A 64 -22.21 -9.41 -24.59
N VAL A 65 -23.27 -9.81 -25.34
CA VAL A 65 -24.59 -9.16 -25.31
C VAL A 65 -25.64 -10.18 -24.90
N LYS A 66 -26.10 -10.09 -23.66
CA LYS A 66 -27.17 -10.90 -23.09
C LYS A 66 -28.08 -10.15 -22.13
N THR A 67 -27.51 -9.32 -21.27
CA THR A 67 -28.24 -8.51 -20.27
C THR A 67 -28.39 -7.05 -20.68
N LEU A 68 -27.72 -6.60 -21.71
CA LEU A 68 -27.82 -5.24 -22.27
C LEU A 68 -29.08 -5.12 -23.13
N HIS A 69 -30.25 -5.22 -22.50
CA HIS A 69 -31.55 -5.23 -23.19
C HIS A 69 -32.52 -4.25 -22.54
N PRO A 70 -33.32 -3.47 -23.33
CA PRO A 70 -34.29 -2.50 -22.81
C PRO A 70 -35.25 -3.09 -21.78
N LYS A 71 -35.73 -4.32 -21.97
CA LYS A 71 -36.65 -5.00 -21.05
C LYS A 71 -36.08 -5.21 -19.64
N ILE A 72 -34.77 -5.45 -19.53
CA ILE A 72 -34.06 -5.56 -18.24
C ILE A 72 -33.92 -4.19 -17.62
N HIS A 73 -33.35 -3.23 -18.36
CA HIS A 73 -33.06 -1.89 -17.84
C HIS A 73 -34.32 -1.07 -17.52
N ALA A 74 -35.39 -1.22 -18.29
CA ALA A 74 -36.69 -0.63 -17.97
C ALA A 74 -37.27 -1.22 -16.67
N GLY A 75 -37.13 -2.57 -16.48
CA GLY A 75 -37.54 -3.21 -15.24
C GLY A 75 -36.80 -2.72 -14.01
N LEU A 76 -35.51 -2.35 -14.16
CA LEU A 76 -34.66 -1.81 -13.10
C LEU A 76 -34.89 -0.32 -12.85
N LEU A 77 -34.99 0.48 -13.91
CA LEU A 77 -34.97 1.94 -13.83
C LEU A 77 -36.36 2.55 -13.65
N SER A 78 -37.42 1.78 -13.85
CA SER A 78 -38.78 2.31 -13.69
C SER A 78 -39.07 2.72 -12.25
N LYS A 79 -39.52 3.97 -12.04
CA LYS A 79 -40.03 4.44 -10.76
C LYS A 79 -41.44 3.91 -10.56
N ARG A 80 -41.67 3.13 -9.47
CA ARG A 80 -42.96 2.45 -9.22
C ARG A 80 -44.14 3.40 -9.05
N ASN A 81 -43.89 4.62 -8.55
CA ASN A 81 -44.91 5.65 -8.32
C ASN A 81 -45.11 6.62 -9.51
N ASN A 82 -44.38 6.41 -10.62
CA ASN A 82 -44.52 7.29 -11.80
C ASN A 82 -45.47 6.69 -12.81
N LYS A 83 -46.61 7.38 -13.03
CA LYS A 83 -47.66 6.93 -13.93
C LYS A 83 -47.20 6.74 -15.39
N SER A 84 -46.32 7.62 -15.89
CA SER A 84 -45.76 7.50 -17.23
C SER A 84 -44.92 6.24 -17.38
N HIS A 85 -43.99 5.96 -16.39
CA HIS A 85 -43.18 4.74 -16.40
C HIS A 85 -44.05 3.49 -16.36
N GLN A 86 -45.14 3.50 -15.58
CA GLN A 86 -46.06 2.34 -15.49
C GLN A 86 -46.81 2.14 -16.81
N LYS A 87 -47.18 3.21 -17.51
CA LYS A 87 -47.79 3.16 -18.84
C LYS A 87 -46.85 2.54 -19.86
N ASP A 88 -45.57 2.93 -19.85
CA ASP A 88 -44.55 2.40 -20.75
C ASP A 88 -44.31 0.89 -20.49
N LEU A 89 -44.16 0.49 -19.22
CA LEU A 89 -44.01 -0.92 -18.88
C LEU A 89 -45.17 -1.78 -19.37
N LYS A 90 -46.40 -1.28 -19.21
CA LYS A 90 -47.61 -1.98 -19.72
C LYS A 90 -47.63 -2.03 -21.25
N LYS A 91 -47.34 -0.92 -21.92
CA LYS A 91 -47.30 -0.84 -23.39
C LYS A 91 -46.35 -1.87 -24.02
N TYR A 92 -45.17 -2.04 -23.43
CA TYR A 92 -44.16 -2.94 -23.96
C TYR A 92 -44.18 -4.33 -23.29
N ASN A 93 -45.10 -4.61 -22.40
CA ASN A 93 -45.19 -5.83 -21.61
C ASN A 93 -43.88 -6.14 -20.85
N PHE A 94 -43.25 -5.10 -20.27
CA PHE A 94 -42.08 -5.20 -19.42
C PHE A 94 -42.49 -5.30 -17.97
N LYS A 95 -41.79 -6.11 -17.20
CA LYS A 95 -42.06 -6.35 -15.78
C LYS A 95 -40.96 -5.71 -14.91
N GLU A 96 -41.38 -5.23 -13.74
CA GLU A 96 -40.46 -4.72 -12.72
C GLU A 96 -39.50 -5.78 -12.22
N ILE A 97 -38.26 -5.40 -11.93
CA ILE A 97 -37.22 -6.22 -11.27
C ILE A 97 -36.90 -5.51 -9.94
N ASP A 98 -37.06 -6.21 -8.83
CA ASP A 98 -37.00 -5.64 -7.48
C ASP A 98 -35.69 -5.90 -6.76
N LEU A 99 -34.94 -6.92 -7.22
CA LEU A 99 -33.69 -7.35 -6.64
C LEU A 99 -32.67 -7.67 -7.75
N VAL A 100 -31.47 -7.15 -7.62
CA VAL A 100 -30.33 -7.45 -8.50
C VAL A 100 -29.19 -8.02 -7.66
N ILE A 101 -28.65 -9.14 -8.05
CA ILE A 101 -27.50 -9.78 -7.42
C ILE A 101 -26.47 -10.07 -8.50
N VAL A 102 -25.41 -9.28 -8.52
CA VAL A 102 -24.38 -9.34 -9.55
C VAL A 102 -23.02 -9.14 -8.89
N ASN A 103 -22.15 -10.13 -8.98
CA ASN A 103 -20.73 -9.89 -8.73
C ASN A 103 -19.97 -9.95 -10.06
N PHE A 104 -19.05 -9.05 -10.24
CA PHE A 104 -18.34 -8.86 -11.50
C PHE A 104 -17.36 -10.00 -11.80
N TYR A 105 -16.91 -10.08 -13.04
CA TYR A 105 -15.79 -10.94 -13.38
C TYR A 105 -14.56 -10.54 -12.56
N PRO A 106 -13.79 -11.51 -12.05
CA PRO A 106 -12.72 -11.26 -11.11
C PRO A 106 -11.47 -10.69 -11.81
N PHE A 107 -11.56 -9.46 -12.30
CA PHE A 107 -10.52 -8.78 -13.07
C PHE A 107 -9.17 -8.74 -12.34
N GLU A 108 -9.18 -8.47 -11.03
CA GLU A 108 -7.98 -8.48 -10.19
C GLU A 108 -7.28 -9.86 -10.20
N LYS A 109 -8.05 -10.94 -10.03
CA LYS A 109 -7.53 -12.32 -10.10
C LYS A 109 -7.02 -12.67 -11.51
N THR A 110 -7.62 -12.09 -12.54
CA THR A 110 -7.16 -12.28 -13.92
C THR A 110 -5.80 -11.64 -14.14
N LEU A 111 -5.57 -10.43 -13.59
CA LEU A 111 -4.26 -9.75 -13.63
C LEU A 111 -3.15 -10.53 -12.92
N GLU A 112 -3.50 -11.31 -11.89
CA GLU A 112 -2.56 -12.18 -11.18
C GLU A 112 -2.21 -13.46 -11.98
N LYS A 113 -3.19 -14.00 -12.71
CA LYS A 113 -3.09 -15.30 -13.39
C LYS A 113 -2.44 -15.23 -14.77
N THR A 114 -2.67 -14.17 -15.52
CA THR A 114 -2.18 -14.04 -16.89
C THR A 114 -1.57 -12.66 -17.16
N LYS A 115 -0.61 -12.63 -18.09
CA LYS A 115 -0.04 -11.39 -18.64
C LYS A 115 -0.52 -11.14 -20.09
N LYS A 116 -1.33 -12.02 -20.65
CA LYS A 116 -1.83 -11.90 -22.01
C LYS A 116 -2.91 -10.82 -22.08
N HIS A 117 -2.63 -9.76 -22.82
CA HIS A 117 -3.50 -8.59 -22.93
C HIS A 117 -4.90 -8.97 -23.41
N SER A 118 -5.03 -9.82 -24.43
CA SER A 118 -6.32 -10.25 -24.98
C SER A 118 -7.20 -10.96 -23.94
N GLU A 119 -6.62 -11.85 -23.10
CA GLU A 119 -7.34 -12.54 -22.03
C GLU A 119 -7.80 -11.57 -20.94
N ILE A 120 -6.98 -10.57 -20.63
CA ILE A 120 -7.32 -9.54 -19.63
C ILE A 120 -8.47 -8.68 -20.13
N ILE A 121 -8.44 -8.25 -21.41
CA ILE A 121 -9.50 -7.43 -21.99
C ILE A 121 -10.83 -8.20 -22.06
N GLU A 122 -10.79 -9.50 -22.40
CA GLU A 122 -12.01 -10.33 -22.45
C GLU A 122 -12.67 -10.52 -21.09
N ASN A 123 -11.91 -10.38 -20.01
CA ASN A 123 -12.43 -10.44 -18.64
C ASN A 123 -12.94 -9.08 -18.10
N ILE A 124 -13.07 -8.06 -18.94
CA ILE A 124 -13.74 -6.81 -18.56
C ILE A 124 -15.24 -7.01 -18.63
N ASP A 125 -15.91 -6.95 -17.50
CA ASP A 125 -17.38 -7.05 -17.40
C ASP A 125 -18.04 -5.72 -17.78
N VAL A 126 -18.94 -5.75 -18.75
CA VAL A 126 -19.71 -4.58 -19.19
C VAL A 126 -21.15 -4.68 -18.70
N GLY A 127 -21.77 -5.84 -18.83
CA GLY A 127 -23.17 -6.06 -18.49
C GLY A 127 -23.46 -6.00 -16.99
N GLY A 128 -22.55 -6.56 -16.17
CA GLY A 128 -22.66 -6.55 -14.72
C GLY A 128 -22.71 -5.14 -14.14
N PRO A 129 -21.67 -4.32 -14.37
CA PRO A 129 -21.66 -2.93 -13.91
C PRO A 129 -22.85 -2.10 -14.41
N THR A 130 -23.32 -2.32 -15.63
CA THR A 130 -24.49 -1.60 -16.18
C THR A 130 -25.76 -1.91 -15.39
N MET A 131 -26.03 -3.19 -15.09
CA MET A 131 -27.18 -3.60 -14.27
C MET A 131 -27.09 -3.09 -12.84
N VAL A 132 -25.90 -3.20 -12.23
CA VAL A 132 -25.65 -2.71 -10.86
C VAL A 132 -25.88 -1.23 -10.75
N ARG A 133 -25.36 -0.41 -11.68
CA ARG A 133 -25.58 1.05 -11.70
C ARG A 133 -27.02 1.42 -11.91
N ALA A 134 -27.75 0.68 -12.78
CA ALA A 134 -29.19 0.91 -13.01
C ALA A 134 -30.00 0.64 -11.74
N ALA A 135 -29.76 -0.47 -11.06
CA ALA A 135 -30.43 -0.85 -9.83
C ALA A 135 -30.08 0.12 -8.68
N ALA A 136 -28.79 0.43 -8.48
CA ALA A 136 -28.32 1.37 -7.46
C ALA A 136 -28.90 2.77 -7.64
N LYS A 137 -29.00 3.28 -8.87
CA LYS A 137 -29.64 4.57 -9.16
C LYS A 137 -31.12 4.58 -8.74
N ASN A 138 -31.80 3.44 -8.80
CA ASN A 138 -33.23 3.32 -8.45
C ASN A 138 -33.43 2.64 -7.07
N TYR A 139 -32.54 2.88 -6.12
CA TYR A 139 -32.55 2.24 -4.78
C TYR A 139 -33.86 2.46 -4.00
N ASN A 140 -34.62 3.51 -4.32
CA ASN A 140 -35.95 3.70 -3.75
C ASN A 140 -36.89 2.52 -4.02
N ASP A 141 -36.70 1.82 -5.13
CA ASP A 141 -37.56 0.74 -5.59
C ASP A 141 -36.84 -0.61 -5.77
N VAL A 142 -35.52 -0.63 -5.92
CA VAL A 142 -34.73 -1.83 -6.24
C VAL A 142 -33.64 -2.06 -5.22
N THR A 143 -33.47 -3.30 -4.80
CA THR A 143 -32.33 -3.75 -3.97
C THR A 143 -31.22 -4.24 -4.87
N VAL A 144 -29.96 -3.88 -4.59
CA VAL A 144 -28.79 -4.35 -5.35
C VAL A 144 -27.73 -4.94 -4.42
N LEU A 145 -27.16 -6.10 -4.80
CA LEU A 145 -26.02 -6.71 -4.13
C LEU A 145 -24.89 -6.95 -5.14
N THR A 146 -23.66 -6.73 -4.72
CA THR A 146 -22.46 -6.87 -5.55
C THR A 146 -21.47 -7.91 -5.02
N SER A 147 -21.70 -8.44 -3.81
CA SER A 147 -20.78 -9.37 -3.16
C SER A 147 -21.53 -10.51 -2.46
N THR A 148 -20.92 -11.69 -2.45
CA THR A 148 -21.39 -12.85 -1.67
C THR A 148 -21.38 -12.58 -0.15
N LYS A 149 -20.59 -11.62 0.31
CA LYS A 149 -20.54 -11.19 1.73
C LYS A 149 -21.84 -10.52 2.19
N GLN A 150 -22.62 -9.99 1.28
CA GLN A 150 -23.89 -9.29 1.55
C GLN A 150 -25.11 -10.26 1.62
N TYR A 151 -24.90 -11.56 1.32
CA TYR A 151 -26.01 -12.52 1.26
C TYR A 151 -26.67 -12.74 2.63
N SER A 152 -25.89 -12.82 3.71
CA SER A 152 -26.45 -12.94 5.06
C SER A 152 -27.33 -11.75 5.41
N ASP A 153 -26.84 -10.54 5.17
CA ASP A 153 -27.59 -9.30 5.45
C ASP A 153 -28.91 -9.26 4.69
N LEU A 154 -28.90 -9.67 3.41
CA LEU A 154 -30.13 -9.72 2.60
C LEU A 154 -31.09 -10.79 3.10
N ILE A 155 -30.60 -11.96 3.49
CA ILE A 155 -31.41 -13.05 4.04
C ILE A 155 -32.12 -12.56 5.32
N ASP A 156 -31.38 -11.98 6.25
CA ASP A 156 -31.91 -11.44 7.51
C ASP A 156 -32.95 -10.34 7.25
N GLU A 157 -32.65 -9.43 6.30
CA GLU A 157 -33.56 -8.35 5.93
C GLU A 157 -34.87 -8.88 5.33
N ILE A 158 -34.80 -9.85 4.41
CA ILE A 158 -35.97 -10.48 3.79
C ILE A 158 -36.80 -11.26 4.82
N GLU A 159 -36.15 -12.00 5.71
CA GLU A 159 -36.85 -12.78 6.73
C GLU A 159 -37.55 -11.88 7.75
N LYS A 160 -36.84 -10.88 8.29
CA LYS A 160 -37.39 -9.89 9.21
C LYS A 160 -38.60 -9.16 8.63
N ASN A 161 -38.55 -8.85 7.34
CA ASN A 161 -39.55 -8.01 6.66
C ASN A 161 -40.49 -8.80 5.74
N LYS A 162 -40.63 -10.12 5.97
CA LYS A 162 -41.59 -11.00 5.28
C LYS A 162 -41.57 -10.87 3.75
N GLY A 163 -40.38 -10.93 3.14
CA GLY A 163 -40.18 -10.87 1.69
C GLY A 163 -39.98 -9.44 1.15
N SER A 164 -39.70 -8.49 2.02
CA SER A 164 -39.51 -7.07 1.66
C SER A 164 -38.15 -6.56 2.13
N THR A 165 -37.74 -5.40 1.60
CA THR A 165 -36.54 -4.65 2.07
C THR A 165 -36.91 -3.24 2.51
N SER A 166 -36.21 -2.75 3.52
CA SER A 166 -36.34 -1.37 4.02
C SER A 166 -35.60 -0.38 3.08
N LEU A 167 -35.98 0.89 3.16
CA LEU A 167 -35.28 1.95 2.40
C LEU A 167 -33.83 2.07 2.84
N ASN A 168 -33.57 2.08 4.15
CA ASN A 168 -32.21 2.16 4.69
C ASN A 168 -31.30 1.02 4.21
N PHE A 169 -31.84 -0.20 4.11
CA PHE A 169 -31.10 -1.33 3.57
C PHE A 169 -30.74 -1.10 2.10
N ARG A 170 -31.70 -0.68 1.28
CA ARG A 170 -31.46 -0.42 -0.15
C ARG A 170 -30.50 0.74 -0.38
N GLU A 171 -30.57 1.79 0.43
CA GLU A 171 -29.66 2.93 0.37
C GLU A 171 -28.21 2.51 0.70
N ARG A 172 -28.01 1.72 1.78
CA ARG A 172 -26.71 1.13 2.11
C ARG A 172 -26.15 0.27 0.98
N MET A 173 -26.98 -0.62 0.43
CA MET A 173 -26.56 -1.48 -0.68
C MET A 173 -26.26 -0.68 -1.96
N SER A 174 -26.95 0.42 -2.20
CA SER A 174 -26.66 1.34 -3.30
C SER A 174 -25.31 2.02 -3.15
N LEU A 175 -24.96 2.48 -1.95
CA LEU A 175 -23.65 3.04 -1.64
C LEU A 175 -22.55 2.04 -1.93
N GLU A 176 -22.68 0.79 -1.41
CA GLU A 176 -21.72 -0.27 -1.63
C GLU A 176 -21.59 -0.63 -3.13
N ALA A 177 -22.71 -0.65 -3.87
CA ALA A 177 -22.73 -0.92 -5.30
C ALA A 177 -22.00 0.13 -6.13
N PHE A 178 -22.17 1.42 -5.83
CA PHE A 178 -21.42 2.48 -6.50
C PHE A 178 -19.94 2.46 -6.12
N SER A 179 -19.60 2.13 -4.88
CA SER A 179 -18.21 1.94 -4.45
C SER A 179 -17.54 0.79 -5.20
N GLU A 180 -18.23 -0.34 -5.37
CA GLU A 180 -17.73 -1.50 -6.12
C GLU A 180 -17.52 -1.19 -7.61
N THR A 181 -18.47 -0.49 -8.26
CA THR A 181 -18.31 -0.09 -9.67
C THR A 181 -17.15 0.90 -9.85
N ALA A 182 -16.99 1.86 -8.94
CA ALA A 182 -15.89 2.81 -8.98
C ALA A 182 -14.53 2.11 -8.78
N TYR A 183 -14.44 1.17 -7.84
CA TYR A 183 -13.25 0.35 -7.60
C TYR A 183 -12.90 -0.49 -8.83
N TYR A 184 -13.89 -1.14 -9.44
CA TYR A 184 -13.72 -1.95 -10.64
C TYR A 184 -13.17 -1.14 -11.83
N ASP A 185 -13.75 0.03 -12.11
CA ASP A 185 -13.27 0.93 -13.16
C ASP A 185 -11.87 1.49 -12.86
N ALA A 186 -11.57 1.73 -11.58
CA ALA A 186 -10.25 2.17 -11.15
C ALA A 186 -9.16 1.10 -11.39
N LEU A 187 -9.47 -0.18 -11.16
CA LEU A 187 -8.58 -1.30 -11.49
C LEU A 187 -8.28 -1.37 -12.99
N ILE A 188 -9.32 -1.26 -13.83
CA ILE A 188 -9.19 -1.28 -15.29
C ILE A 188 -8.36 -0.08 -15.76
N SER A 189 -8.67 1.13 -15.29
CA SER A 189 -7.91 2.34 -15.58
C SER A 189 -6.44 2.21 -15.16
N GLY A 190 -6.19 1.64 -13.98
CA GLY A 190 -4.85 1.35 -13.46
C GLY A 190 -4.07 0.40 -14.36
N TYR A 191 -4.71 -0.64 -14.88
CA TYR A 191 -4.11 -1.57 -15.83
C TYR A 191 -3.68 -0.87 -17.13
N PHE A 192 -4.57 -0.07 -17.75
CA PHE A 192 -4.25 0.67 -18.97
C PHE A 192 -3.12 1.70 -18.76
N ASN A 193 -3.14 2.43 -17.65
CA ASN A 193 -2.05 3.35 -17.31
C ASN A 193 -0.70 2.63 -17.16
N LYS A 194 -0.70 1.41 -16.58
CA LYS A 194 0.51 0.61 -16.42
C LYS A 194 1.09 0.14 -17.76
N ILE A 195 0.27 -0.40 -18.67
CA ILE A 195 0.77 -0.90 -19.97
C ILE A 195 1.22 0.22 -20.91
N THR A 196 0.70 1.44 -20.73
CA THR A 196 1.10 2.63 -21.50
C THR A 196 2.19 3.46 -20.81
N ASN A 197 2.75 2.99 -19.67
CA ASN A 197 3.72 3.74 -18.86
C ASN A 197 3.25 5.17 -18.50
N ASN A 198 1.94 5.38 -18.38
CA ASN A 198 1.36 6.68 -18.06
C ASN A 198 1.27 6.88 -16.54
N HIS A 199 2.32 7.41 -15.94
CA HIS A 199 2.40 7.65 -14.50
C HIS A 199 1.51 8.82 -14.04
N PHE A 200 1.25 9.80 -14.90
CA PHE A 200 0.51 11.03 -14.61
C PHE A 200 -0.66 11.24 -15.59
N PRO A 201 -1.72 10.41 -15.51
CA PRO A 201 -2.87 10.53 -16.40
C PRO A 201 -3.65 11.83 -16.14
N LYS A 202 -4.38 12.32 -17.15
CA LYS A 202 -5.22 13.55 -17.06
C LYS A 202 -6.24 13.48 -15.92
N LYS A 203 -6.77 12.30 -15.61
CA LYS A 203 -7.64 12.04 -14.45
C LYS A 203 -7.01 10.96 -13.60
N LYS A 204 -6.71 11.27 -12.35
CA LYS A 204 -6.10 10.31 -11.41
C LYS A 204 -7.14 9.70 -10.52
N VAL A 205 -7.16 8.38 -10.45
CA VAL A 205 -8.01 7.61 -9.53
C VAL A 205 -7.10 6.91 -8.52
N ILE A 206 -7.45 7.01 -7.24
CA ILE A 206 -6.82 6.28 -6.14
C ILE A 206 -7.86 5.33 -5.59
N TYR A 207 -7.48 4.07 -5.39
CA TYR A 207 -8.37 3.02 -4.91
C TYR A 207 -7.65 2.11 -3.92
N GLY A 208 -8.43 1.45 -3.07
CA GLY A 208 -7.93 0.46 -2.13
C GLY A 208 -9.07 -0.22 -1.38
N ASN A 209 -8.83 -1.45 -0.95
CA ASN A 209 -9.70 -2.18 -0.05
C ASN A 209 -9.41 -1.76 1.39
N LEU A 210 -10.43 -1.48 2.18
CA LEU A 210 -10.28 -1.27 3.62
C LEU A 210 -9.75 -2.55 4.26
N ILE A 211 -8.59 -2.45 4.89
CA ILE A 211 -7.99 -3.54 5.65
C ILE A 211 -8.46 -3.48 7.10
N GLU A 212 -8.37 -2.30 7.70
CA GLU A 212 -8.69 -2.10 9.10
C GLU A 212 -9.00 -0.63 9.40
N THR A 213 -10.00 -0.39 10.24
CA THR A 213 -10.22 0.91 10.88
C THR A 213 -9.37 0.94 12.14
N LEU A 214 -8.55 1.98 12.27
CA LEU A 214 -7.61 2.13 13.36
C LEU A 214 -8.30 2.86 14.52
N ARG A 215 -7.75 2.73 15.72
CA ARG A 215 -8.31 3.39 16.91
C ARG A 215 -8.32 4.92 16.80
N TYR A 216 -7.30 5.48 16.10
CA TYR A 216 -7.14 6.90 15.81
C TYR A 216 -6.04 7.06 14.73
N GLY A 217 -5.90 8.25 14.15
CA GLY A 217 -4.84 8.61 13.23
C GLY A 217 -3.49 8.83 13.93
N GLU A 218 -2.75 9.87 13.57
CA GLU A 218 -1.51 10.21 14.30
C GLU A 218 -1.77 10.59 15.74
N ASN A 219 -2.89 11.25 16.00
CA ASN A 219 -3.31 11.72 17.32
C ASN A 219 -4.69 11.17 17.72
N PRO A 220 -4.99 11.06 19.03
CA PRO A 220 -6.22 10.43 19.55
C PRO A 220 -7.54 11.04 19.05
N HIS A 221 -7.55 12.29 18.65
CA HIS A 221 -8.74 12.99 18.14
C HIS A 221 -8.96 12.84 16.64
N GLN A 222 -8.04 12.15 15.93
CA GLN A 222 -8.10 11.95 14.49
C GLN A 222 -8.58 10.54 14.17
N GLU A 223 -9.50 10.41 13.24
CA GLU A 223 -9.87 9.10 12.69
C GLU A 223 -8.77 8.57 11.75
N GLY A 224 -8.62 7.26 11.72
CA GLY A 224 -7.62 6.62 10.88
C GLY A 224 -8.06 5.26 10.37
N ALA A 225 -7.59 4.90 9.17
CA ALA A 225 -7.80 3.60 8.57
C ALA A 225 -6.61 3.23 7.68
N ILE A 226 -6.44 1.94 7.41
CA ILE A 226 -5.48 1.45 6.45
C ILE A 226 -6.19 0.79 5.27
N TYR A 227 -5.78 1.16 4.07
CA TYR A 227 -6.25 0.59 2.81
C TYR A 227 -5.09 -0.09 2.07
N SER A 228 -5.40 -1.12 1.31
CA SER A 228 -4.44 -1.78 0.43
C SER A 228 -5.04 -1.95 -0.97
N LYS A 229 -4.20 -1.88 -2.00
CA LYS A 229 -4.60 -2.23 -3.38
C LYS A 229 -4.95 -3.71 -3.52
N SER A 230 -4.38 -4.57 -2.68
CA SER A 230 -4.74 -5.97 -2.55
C SER A 230 -5.67 -6.18 -1.34
N GLN A 231 -6.31 -7.35 -1.26
CA GLN A 231 -7.18 -7.69 -0.13
C GLN A 231 -6.42 -7.98 1.19
N LYS A 232 -5.09 -8.01 1.14
CA LYS A 232 -4.22 -8.30 2.29
C LYS A 232 -2.99 -7.39 2.26
N LEU A 233 -2.44 -7.10 3.42
CA LEU A 233 -1.12 -6.50 3.53
C LEU A 233 -0.05 -7.54 3.17
N SER A 234 1.08 -7.07 2.62
CA SER A 234 2.25 -7.90 2.35
C SER A 234 3.11 -8.19 3.60
N ILE A 235 2.63 -7.79 4.77
CA ILE A 235 3.21 -8.05 6.09
C ILE A 235 2.22 -8.86 6.92
N ASN A 236 2.73 -9.70 7.83
CA ASN A 236 1.91 -10.52 8.71
C ASN A 236 2.28 -10.26 10.17
N GLN A 237 1.34 -9.75 10.95
CA GLN A 237 1.52 -9.62 12.39
C GLN A 237 1.32 -10.97 13.07
N ILE A 238 2.39 -11.51 13.69
CA ILE A 238 2.38 -12.81 14.37
C ILE A 238 1.94 -12.65 15.83
N GLN A 239 2.27 -11.52 16.45
CA GLN A 239 2.08 -11.29 17.89
C GLN A 239 1.91 -9.80 18.20
N GLY A 240 1.33 -9.50 19.35
CA GLY A 240 1.30 -8.18 19.98
C GLY A 240 -0.04 -7.47 19.86
N LYS A 241 -0.09 -6.24 20.37
CA LYS A 241 -1.27 -5.38 20.28
C LYS A 241 -1.54 -4.97 18.83
N GLN A 242 -2.79 -4.57 18.55
CA GLN A 242 -3.18 -3.95 17.29
C GLN A 242 -2.20 -2.82 16.91
N LEU A 243 -1.89 -2.74 15.62
CA LEU A 243 -1.05 -1.68 15.08
C LEU A 243 -1.80 -0.35 15.09
N SER A 244 -1.10 0.72 15.43
CA SER A 244 -1.61 2.09 15.30
C SER A 244 -1.21 2.69 13.94
N TYR A 245 -1.80 3.82 13.59
CA TYR A 245 -1.41 4.60 12.41
C TYR A 245 0.10 4.90 12.41
N ASN A 246 0.65 5.36 13.54
CA ASN A 246 2.08 5.64 13.69
C ASN A 246 2.93 4.38 13.53
N ASN A 247 2.46 3.22 14.04
CA ASN A 247 3.17 1.96 13.83
C ASN A 247 3.24 1.61 12.34
N TYR A 248 2.15 1.73 11.58
CA TYR A 248 2.17 1.45 10.14
C TYR A 248 3.12 2.39 9.39
N ASN A 249 3.12 3.70 9.70
CA ASN A 249 4.03 4.66 9.09
C ASN A 249 5.51 4.29 9.35
N ASP A 250 5.85 3.98 10.58
CA ASP A 250 7.20 3.59 10.98
C ASP A 250 7.60 2.22 10.42
N ILE A 251 6.69 1.21 10.38
CA ILE A 251 6.90 -0.11 9.79
C ILE A 251 7.26 0.02 8.30
N PHE A 252 6.45 0.74 7.53
CA PHE A 252 6.72 0.90 6.10
C PHE A 252 7.97 1.72 5.83
N SER A 253 8.28 2.70 6.66
CA SER A 253 9.56 3.43 6.60
C SER A 253 10.75 2.49 6.86
N ALA A 254 10.69 1.68 7.92
CA ALA A 254 11.74 0.71 8.25
C ALA A 254 11.93 -0.37 7.18
N LEU A 255 10.83 -0.89 6.63
CA LEU A 255 10.83 -1.87 5.55
C LEU A 255 11.44 -1.30 4.26
N THR A 256 11.06 -0.09 3.88
CA THR A 256 11.61 0.57 2.69
C THR A 256 13.14 0.69 2.77
N ILE A 257 13.67 1.07 3.94
CA ILE A 257 15.11 1.16 4.16
C ILE A 257 15.74 -0.24 4.17
N SER A 258 15.23 -1.17 4.97
CA SER A 258 15.84 -2.49 5.14
C SER A 258 15.85 -3.32 3.85
N LYS A 259 14.81 -3.21 3.01
CA LYS A 259 14.75 -3.88 1.70
C LYS A 259 15.61 -3.21 0.62
N SER A 260 16.08 -1.97 0.84
CA SER A 260 17.06 -1.32 -0.05
C SER A 260 18.49 -1.76 0.22
N LEU A 261 18.76 -2.34 1.39
CA LEU A 261 20.05 -2.88 1.77
C LEU A 261 20.33 -4.24 1.11
N PRO A 262 21.60 -4.68 1.02
CA PRO A 262 21.93 -6.01 0.52
C PRO A 262 21.20 -7.09 1.32
N ASN A 263 20.72 -8.10 0.61
CA ASN A 263 19.92 -9.16 1.20
C ASN A 263 20.66 -9.87 2.35
N ASP A 264 19.91 -10.26 3.36
CA ASP A 264 20.35 -11.10 4.49
C ASP A 264 21.45 -10.49 5.41
N THR A 265 21.68 -9.16 5.32
CA THR A 265 22.78 -8.48 6.07
C THR A 265 22.35 -7.20 6.79
N GLY A 266 21.20 -6.63 6.45
CA GLY A 266 20.81 -5.29 6.85
C GLY A 266 19.97 -5.22 8.11
N THR A 267 20.29 -4.27 8.99
CA THR A 267 19.49 -3.88 10.15
C THR A 267 19.17 -2.38 10.09
N VAL A 268 17.93 -2.03 10.38
CA VAL A 268 17.42 -0.66 10.41
C VAL A 268 16.63 -0.45 11.69
N ILE A 269 16.88 0.64 12.37
CA ILE A 269 16.11 1.10 13.53
C ILE A 269 15.47 2.43 13.16
N VAL A 270 14.15 2.51 13.31
CA VAL A 270 13.35 3.70 12.93
C VAL A 270 12.55 4.19 14.13
N LYS A 271 12.42 5.49 14.22
CA LYS A 271 11.48 6.17 15.11
C LYS A 271 10.96 7.43 14.42
N HIS A 272 9.63 7.63 14.43
CA HIS A 272 8.96 8.76 13.76
C HIS A 272 9.34 8.87 12.27
N ALA A 273 9.30 7.73 11.58
CA ALA A 273 9.64 7.58 10.16
C ALA A 273 11.07 8.01 9.76
N ASN A 274 11.97 8.22 10.75
CA ASN A 274 13.38 8.52 10.52
C ASN A 274 14.28 7.38 11.03
N PRO A 275 15.36 7.04 10.33
CA PRO A 275 16.33 6.07 10.83
C PRO A 275 17.10 6.65 12.02
N CYS A 276 17.17 5.89 13.10
CA CYS A 276 18.05 6.14 14.25
C CYS A 276 19.39 5.42 14.10
N GLY A 277 19.42 4.33 13.33
CA GLY A 277 20.61 3.58 13.04
C GLY A 277 20.38 2.59 11.91
N VAL A 278 21.38 2.47 11.03
CA VAL A 278 21.38 1.55 9.88
C VAL A 278 22.73 0.86 9.80
N SER A 279 22.75 -0.43 9.51
CA SER A 279 23.99 -1.16 9.31
C SER A 279 23.85 -2.32 8.34
N ILE A 280 24.98 -2.72 7.76
CA ILE A 280 25.15 -3.90 6.93
C ILE A 280 26.29 -4.73 7.49
N ASN A 281 26.05 -6.00 7.83
CA ASN A 281 27.10 -6.90 8.25
C ASN A 281 26.69 -8.36 8.00
N ASN A 282 27.61 -9.19 7.50
CA ASN A 282 27.37 -10.62 7.31
C ASN A 282 27.10 -11.33 8.63
N ASN A 283 27.72 -10.88 9.73
CA ASN A 283 27.35 -11.32 11.08
C ASN A 283 26.07 -10.56 11.51
N LYS A 284 24.94 -11.22 11.46
CA LYS A 284 23.60 -10.69 11.73
C LYS A 284 23.48 -10.04 13.11
N LEU A 285 24.06 -10.62 14.14
CA LEU A 285 24.07 -10.06 15.49
C LEU A 285 24.91 -8.77 15.55
N LYS A 286 26.08 -8.75 14.88
CA LYS A 286 26.92 -7.57 14.75
C LYS A 286 26.20 -6.46 13.99
N SER A 287 25.47 -6.82 12.92
CA SER A 287 24.62 -5.84 12.19
C SER A 287 23.65 -5.14 13.15
N TYR A 288 22.88 -5.88 13.94
CA TYR A 288 21.96 -5.28 14.91
C TYR A 288 22.70 -4.38 15.94
N LYS A 289 23.80 -4.87 16.52
CA LYS A 289 24.55 -4.09 17.51
C LYS A 289 25.13 -2.81 16.94
N MET A 290 25.62 -2.82 15.71
CA MET A 290 26.17 -1.64 15.04
C MET A 290 25.06 -0.61 14.73
N ALA A 291 23.89 -1.04 14.26
CA ALA A 291 22.76 -0.15 14.06
C ALA A 291 22.29 0.49 15.38
N LEU A 292 22.17 -0.31 16.44
CA LEU A 292 21.77 0.17 17.76
C LEU A 292 22.77 1.18 18.34
N ALA A 293 24.06 0.99 18.12
CA ALA A 293 25.13 1.82 18.64
C ALA A 293 25.12 3.25 18.07
N CYS A 294 24.46 3.50 16.94
CA CYS A 294 24.35 4.84 16.34
C CYS A 294 23.58 5.80 17.27
N ASP A 295 22.43 5.37 17.80
CA ASP A 295 21.60 6.16 18.73
C ASP A 295 20.74 5.24 19.61
N PRO A 296 21.31 4.62 20.64
CA PRO A 296 20.61 3.69 21.52
C PRO A 296 19.49 4.35 22.32
N ILE A 297 19.56 5.66 22.54
CA ILE A 297 18.53 6.42 23.26
C ILE A 297 17.29 6.55 22.41
N SER A 298 17.44 6.98 21.15
CA SER A 298 16.28 7.11 20.24
C SER A 298 15.72 5.76 19.84
N ALA A 299 16.52 4.68 19.84
CA ALA A 299 16.08 3.31 19.59
C ALA A 299 15.08 2.77 20.63
N PHE A 300 15.08 3.33 21.85
CA PHE A 300 14.09 2.98 22.88
C PHE A 300 12.69 3.37 22.44
N GLY A 301 11.77 2.39 22.44
CA GLY A 301 10.41 2.57 21.92
C GLY A 301 10.32 2.70 20.40
N GLY A 302 11.40 2.39 19.67
CA GLY A 302 11.44 2.40 18.21
C GLY A 302 11.04 1.05 17.59
N ILE A 303 11.19 1.00 16.27
CA ILE A 303 10.93 -0.16 15.42
C ILE A 303 12.23 -0.67 14.84
N VAL A 304 12.47 -1.97 14.92
CA VAL A 304 13.64 -2.63 14.34
C VAL A 304 13.21 -3.50 13.16
N SER A 305 13.81 -3.27 12.00
CA SER A 305 13.61 -4.10 10.80
C SER A 305 14.92 -4.78 10.39
N LEU A 306 14.87 -6.09 10.27
CA LEU A 306 16.00 -6.92 9.86
C LEU A 306 15.62 -7.62 8.54
N ASN A 307 16.42 -7.45 7.49
CA ASN A 307 16.16 -8.11 6.21
C ASN A 307 16.62 -9.56 6.14
N PHE A 308 16.73 -10.20 7.30
CA PHE A 308 17.11 -11.59 7.50
C PHE A 308 16.24 -12.27 8.57
N LYS A 309 16.34 -13.59 8.66
CA LYS A 309 15.62 -14.40 9.65
C LYS A 309 16.22 -14.24 11.06
N ILE A 310 15.37 -14.00 12.05
CA ILE A 310 15.77 -13.85 13.45
C ILE A 310 15.89 -15.21 14.14
N ASN A 311 17.06 -15.47 14.71
CA ASN A 311 17.35 -16.63 15.54
C ASN A 311 17.30 -16.29 17.04
N LYS A 312 17.44 -17.32 17.89
CA LYS A 312 17.46 -17.21 19.36
C LYS A 312 18.41 -16.13 19.87
N LYS A 313 19.67 -16.09 19.35
CA LYS A 313 20.71 -15.14 19.83
C LYS A 313 20.31 -13.69 19.58
N ILE A 314 19.79 -13.40 18.41
CA ILE A 314 19.34 -12.06 18.02
C ILE A 314 18.09 -11.68 18.82
N ALA A 315 17.15 -12.60 19.02
CA ALA A 315 15.95 -12.33 19.81
C ALA A 315 16.27 -11.98 21.27
N ILE A 316 17.27 -12.63 21.89
CA ILE A 316 17.75 -12.29 23.23
C ILE A 316 18.27 -10.85 23.26
N GLU A 317 19.09 -10.43 22.31
CA GLU A 317 19.63 -9.06 22.25
C GLU A 317 18.53 -8.01 22.01
N LEU A 318 17.62 -8.25 21.06
CA LEU A 318 16.47 -7.38 20.80
C LEU A 318 15.59 -7.23 22.05
N ASN A 319 15.50 -8.26 22.86
CA ASN A 319 14.65 -8.26 24.06
C ASN A 319 15.22 -7.44 25.24
N LYS A 320 16.51 -7.02 25.16
CA LYS A 320 17.16 -6.21 26.22
C LYS A 320 16.66 -4.78 26.28
N ILE A 321 16.12 -4.25 25.20
CA ILE A 321 15.56 -2.90 25.13
C ILE A 321 14.04 -2.95 24.95
N PHE A 322 13.39 -1.86 25.28
CA PHE A 322 11.98 -1.70 24.95
C PHE A 322 11.85 -1.34 23.46
N LEU A 323 11.15 -2.19 22.69
CA LEU A 323 10.80 -1.98 21.30
C LEU A 323 9.28 -2.07 21.14
N GLU A 324 8.71 -1.25 20.29
CA GLU A 324 7.30 -1.35 19.94
C GLU A 324 7.04 -2.43 18.90
N VAL A 325 7.92 -2.53 17.89
CA VAL A 325 7.77 -3.47 16.78
C VAL A 325 9.13 -4.08 16.41
N VAL A 326 9.13 -5.37 16.14
CA VAL A 326 10.24 -6.11 15.52
C VAL A 326 9.75 -6.70 14.21
N ILE A 327 10.47 -6.41 13.12
CA ILE A 327 10.16 -6.84 11.75
C ILE A 327 11.31 -7.69 11.23
N ALA A 328 11.02 -8.82 10.59
CA ALA A 328 12.04 -9.66 9.98
C ALA A 328 11.54 -10.45 8.77
N ASN A 329 12.48 -11.01 8.02
CA ASN A 329 12.22 -12.02 6.99
C ASN A 329 12.12 -13.42 7.63
N GLY A 330 11.16 -13.60 8.54
CA GLY A 330 10.92 -14.83 9.26
C GLY A 330 11.61 -14.91 10.64
N PHE A 331 11.22 -15.90 11.42
CA PHE A 331 11.64 -16.12 12.80
C PHE A 331 11.84 -17.62 13.07
N ASP A 332 12.84 -17.97 13.85
CA ASP A 332 12.96 -19.32 14.39
C ASP A 332 11.97 -19.53 15.55
N SER A 333 11.56 -20.76 15.78
CA SER A 333 10.64 -21.11 16.88
C SER A 333 11.15 -20.65 18.25
N GLU A 334 12.46 -20.77 18.50
CA GLU A 334 13.10 -20.30 19.73
C GLU A 334 13.07 -18.78 19.88
N ALA A 335 13.21 -18.04 18.77
CA ALA A 335 13.07 -16.58 18.77
C ALA A 335 11.64 -16.17 19.15
N LEU A 336 10.63 -16.84 18.59
CA LEU A 336 9.22 -16.58 18.90
C LEU A 336 8.90 -16.89 20.37
N LYS A 337 9.45 -17.96 20.95
CA LYS A 337 9.30 -18.26 22.40
C LYS A 337 9.82 -17.12 23.29
N ILE A 338 10.93 -16.48 22.88
CA ILE A 338 11.50 -15.34 23.61
C ILE A 338 10.56 -14.12 23.53
N PHE A 339 10.07 -13.79 22.32
CA PHE A 339 9.19 -12.64 22.14
C PHE A 339 7.82 -12.83 22.80
N LYS A 340 7.29 -14.05 22.92
CA LYS A 340 6.03 -14.34 23.62
C LYS A 340 6.02 -13.86 25.07
N LYS A 341 7.20 -13.70 25.71
CA LYS A 341 7.29 -13.14 27.08
C LYS A 341 6.90 -11.66 27.14
N LYS A 342 7.00 -10.93 26.04
CA LYS A 342 6.59 -9.51 25.92
C LYS A 342 5.25 -9.41 25.15
N LYS A 343 4.14 -9.64 25.82
CA LYS A 343 2.78 -9.69 25.23
C LYS A 343 2.41 -8.47 24.36
N ASN A 344 2.95 -7.30 24.66
CA ASN A 344 2.67 -6.05 23.95
C ASN A 344 3.56 -5.81 22.73
N LEU A 345 4.70 -6.51 22.62
CA LEU A 345 5.62 -6.39 21.50
C LEU A 345 4.95 -6.90 20.23
N ARG A 346 4.92 -6.08 19.21
CA ARG A 346 4.41 -6.45 17.89
C ARG A 346 5.52 -7.11 17.08
N VAL A 347 5.26 -8.32 16.63
CA VAL A 347 6.20 -9.13 15.83
C VAL A 347 5.62 -9.28 14.43
N ILE A 348 6.35 -8.80 13.43
CA ILE A 348 5.90 -8.70 12.04
C ILE A 348 6.79 -9.57 11.14
N ASP A 349 6.18 -10.53 10.45
CA ASP A 349 6.82 -11.25 9.36
C ASP A 349 6.65 -10.48 8.05
N ALA A 350 7.76 -10.06 7.46
CA ALA A 350 7.83 -9.34 6.20
C ALA A 350 8.53 -10.15 5.09
N THR A 351 8.53 -11.48 5.19
CA THR A 351 9.15 -12.38 4.19
C THR A 351 8.59 -12.10 2.79
N ASN A 352 7.28 -11.88 2.69
CA ASN A 352 6.58 -11.64 1.42
C ASN A 352 6.51 -10.16 1.01
N PHE A 353 7.11 -9.26 1.78
CA PHE A 353 7.12 -7.83 1.43
C PHE A 353 8.11 -7.57 0.30
N VAL A 354 7.59 -7.06 -0.80
CA VAL A 354 8.36 -6.65 -1.98
C VAL A 354 8.18 -5.16 -2.19
N MET A 355 9.29 -4.44 -2.40
CA MET A 355 9.22 -3.06 -2.85
C MET A 355 8.71 -3.02 -4.29
N SER A 356 7.72 -2.19 -4.54
CA SER A 356 7.19 -1.93 -5.88
C SER A 356 7.43 -0.48 -6.27
N ASP A 357 7.55 -0.23 -7.59
CA ASP A 357 7.50 1.12 -8.14
C ASP A 357 6.11 1.72 -7.88
N VAL A 358 6.00 2.47 -6.81
CA VAL A 358 4.75 3.09 -6.40
C VAL A 358 4.85 4.59 -6.59
N ILE A 359 3.82 5.17 -7.17
CA ILE A 359 3.64 6.61 -7.13
C ILE A 359 3.19 6.99 -5.72
N LYS A 360 3.94 7.87 -5.08
CA LYS A 360 3.58 8.48 -3.80
C LYS A 360 2.57 9.59 -4.00
N PHE A 361 1.69 9.71 -3.05
CA PHE A 361 0.70 10.79 -2.96
C PHE A 361 0.84 11.50 -1.62
N ASN A 362 0.74 12.81 -1.66
CA ASN A 362 0.58 13.65 -0.48
C ASN A 362 -0.65 14.54 -0.71
N SER A 363 -1.63 14.45 0.18
CA SER A 363 -2.85 15.22 0.12
C SER A 363 -2.71 16.49 0.94
N VAL A 364 -2.96 17.63 0.32
CA VAL A 364 -2.95 18.95 1.00
C VAL A 364 -4.24 19.67 0.56
N ASN A 365 -5.19 19.83 1.46
CA ASN A 365 -6.56 20.28 1.15
C ASN A 365 -7.19 19.41 0.03
N ASP A 366 -7.68 20.05 -1.03
CA ASP A 366 -8.22 19.42 -2.24
C ASP A 366 -7.16 19.06 -3.29
N THR A 367 -5.90 19.33 -3.01
CA THR A 367 -4.78 19.12 -3.92
C THR A 367 -4.08 17.79 -3.63
N LEU A 368 -3.68 17.10 -4.68
CA LEU A 368 -2.94 15.85 -4.62
C LEU A 368 -1.57 16.02 -5.26
N LEU A 369 -0.52 16.07 -4.44
CA LEU A 369 0.86 16.00 -4.92
C LEU A 369 1.22 14.55 -5.23
N SER A 370 1.79 14.31 -6.41
CA SER A 370 2.12 12.97 -6.89
C SER A 370 3.55 12.94 -7.44
N GLN A 371 4.33 11.96 -7.02
CA GLN A 371 5.70 11.74 -7.50
C GLN A 371 6.06 10.25 -7.51
N SER A 372 7.06 9.90 -8.32
CA SER A 372 7.66 8.56 -8.25
C SER A 372 8.50 8.41 -6.97
N GLU A 373 8.65 7.16 -6.51
CA GLU A 373 9.55 6.84 -5.39
C GLU A 373 11.01 7.01 -5.81
N ASP A 374 11.87 7.48 -4.89
CA ASP A 374 13.31 7.54 -5.11
C ASP A 374 13.95 6.16 -4.88
N LEU A 375 13.95 5.34 -5.93
CA LEU A 375 14.49 3.97 -5.92
C LEU A 375 15.82 3.84 -6.67
N LYS A 376 16.47 4.95 -7.02
CA LYS A 376 17.74 4.90 -7.76
C LYS A 376 18.79 4.08 -7.03
N LYS A 377 19.31 3.05 -7.67
CA LYS A 377 20.47 2.29 -7.18
C LYS A 377 21.74 2.97 -7.62
N PHE A 378 22.67 3.18 -6.68
CA PHE A 378 23.95 3.78 -6.94
C PHE A 378 25.05 2.73 -7.04
N THR A 379 25.96 3.00 -7.98
CA THR A 379 27.22 2.27 -8.17
C THR A 379 28.36 3.27 -8.07
N THR A 380 29.60 2.82 -8.02
CA THR A 380 30.79 3.67 -8.00
C THR A 380 30.85 4.64 -9.20
N LYS A 381 30.21 4.27 -10.35
CA LYS A 381 30.18 5.07 -11.58
C LYS A 381 29.29 6.32 -11.47
N ASP A 382 28.39 6.37 -10.50
CA ASP A 382 27.48 7.49 -10.28
C ASP A 382 28.17 8.66 -9.56
N PHE A 383 29.42 8.48 -9.10
CA PHE A 383 30.15 9.43 -8.31
C PHE A 383 31.45 9.85 -8.98
N LYS A 384 31.77 11.15 -8.88
CA LYS A 384 33.02 11.72 -9.36
C LYS A 384 33.89 12.12 -8.17
N ILE A 385 35.08 11.58 -8.08
CA ILE A 385 36.10 12.06 -7.13
C ILE A 385 36.60 13.41 -7.66
N VAL A 386 36.45 14.48 -6.87
CA VAL A 386 36.80 15.86 -7.26
C VAL A 386 37.97 16.41 -6.45
N SER A 387 38.33 15.77 -5.33
CA SER A 387 39.53 16.09 -4.54
C SER A 387 40.78 15.45 -5.14
N LYS A 388 41.97 16.02 -4.77
CA LYS A 388 43.28 15.38 -5.09
C LYS A 388 43.45 14.02 -4.40
N LYS A 389 43.11 13.96 -3.13
CA LYS A 389 43.12 12.72 -2.35
C LYS A 389 42.01 11.79 -2.80
N LYS A 390 42.33 10.49 -2.97
CA LYS A 390 41.37 9.46 -3.41
C LYS A 390 40.96 8.58 -2.22
N PRO A 391 39.71 8.08 -2.20
CA PRO A 391 39.25 7.16 -1.17
C PRO A 391 39.90 5.78 -1.30
N THR A 392 40.11 5.11 -0.17
CA THR A 392 40.31 3.67 -0.15
C THR A 392 39.01 2.95 -0.57
N LYS A 393 39.13 1.66 -0.89
CA LYS A 393 37.93 0.85 -1.24
C LYS A 393 36.90 0.81 -0.09
N SER A 394 37.37 0.72 1.15
CA SER A 394 36.49 0.75 2.33
C SER A 394 35.79 2.09 2.46
N GLN A 395 36.51 3.21 2.40
CA GLN A 395 35.90 4.54 2.46
C GLN A 395 34.89 4.79 1.34
N LEU A 396 35.18 4.32 0.11
CA LEU A 396 34.25 4.45 -1.00
C LEU A 396 32.95 3.68 -0.74
N ASN A 397 33.04 2.45 -0.20
CA ASN A 397 31.86 1.68 0.17
C ASN A 397 31.04 2.36 1.28
N ASP A 398 31.70 2.91 2.29
CA ASP A 398 31.05 3.63 3.39
C ASP A 398 30.41 4.93 2.93
N LEU A 399 31.04 5.66 1.99
CA LEU A 399 30.44 6.86 1.37
C LEU A 399 29.16 6.51 0.59
N ILE A 400 29.21 5.47 -0.24
CA ILE A 400 28.02 5.01 -1.01
C ILE A 400 26.93 4.51 -0.06
N PHE A 401 27.27 3.79 0.99
CA PHE A 401 26.36 3.36 2.03
C PHE A 401 25.68 4.56 2.71
N ALA A 402 26.48 5.51 3.21
CA ALA A 402 25.98 6.73 3.87
C ALA A 402 25.08 7.55 2.95
N PHE A 403 25.45 7.69 1.68
CA PHE A 403 24.65 8.42 0.68
C PHE A 403 23.33 7.70 0.39
N ASN A 404 23.33 6.39 0.30
CA ASN A 404 22.10 5.60 0.17
C ASN A 404 21.19 5.73 1.39
N VAL A 405 21.73 5.86 2.61
CA VAL A 405 20.94 6.09 3.83
C VAL A 405 20.35 7.51 3.85
N CYS A 406 21.10 8.52 3.37
CA CYS A 406 20.64 9.91 3.32
C CYS A 406 19.26 10.08 2.65
N ARG A 407 18.96 9.33 1.59
CA ARG A 407 17.67 9.41 0.88
C ARG A 407 16.45 9.11 1.77
N TYR A 408 16.66 8.40 2.86
CA TYR A 408 15.61 8.00 3.79
C TYR A 408 15.52 8.87 5.04
N VAL A 409 16.43 9.81 5.18
CA VAL A 409 16.49 10.78 6.29
C VAL A 409 15.75 12.05 5.86
N LYS A 410 14.93 12.61 6.74
CA LYS A 410 14.27 13.90 6.45
C LYS A 410 15.28 15.02 6.28
N SER A 411 15.08 15.84 5.23
CA SER A 411 15.95 16.95 4.84
C SER A 411 15.90 18.10 5.86
N ASN A 412 16.99 18.84 6.06
CA ASN A 412 18.33 18.56 5.54
C ASN A 412 18.93 17.35 6.27
N ALA A 413 19.58 16.45 5.53
CA ALA A 413 20.09 15.19 6.06
C ALA A 413 21.64 15.13 5.98
N ILE A 414 22.26 14.78 7.10
CA ILE A 414 23.67 14.43 7.20
C ILE A 414 23.80 13.07 7.85
N VAL A 415 24.52 12.16 7.20
CA VAL A 415 24.77 10.81 7.71
C VAL A 415 26.27 10.60 7.84
N LEU A 416 26.72 10.32 9.06
CA LEU A 416 28.07 9.88 9.37
C LEU A 416 28.11 8.37 9.39
N ALA A 417 29.11 7.76 8.75
CA ALA A 417 29.24 6.31 8.68
C ALA A 417 30.68 5.83 8.82
N ASN A 418 30.80 4.59 9.29
CA ASN A 418 32.04 3.85 9.40
C ASN A 418 31.75 2.34 9.36
N ASN A 419 32.52 1.57 8.60
CA ASN A 419 32.40 0.12 8.50
C ASN A 419 30.97 -0.35 8.15
N ALA A 420 30.35 0.30 7.15
CA ALA A 420 28.99 0.03 6.69
C ALA A 420 27.90 0.14 7.79
N ALA A 421 28.11 1.03 8.75
CA ALA A 421 27.15 1.41 9.77
C ALA A 421 27.10 2.91 9.97
N THR A 422 25.92 3.44 10.25
CA THR A 422 25.77 4.83 10.67
C THR A 422 26.31 5.01 12.09
N VAL A 423 26.97 6.14 12.32
CA VAL A 423 27.52 6.50 13.64
C VAL A 423 26.98 7.84 14.16
N GLY A 424 26.29 8.59 13.30
CA GLY A 424 25.58 9.80 13.64
C GLY A 424 24.67 10.24 12.49
N ILE A 425 23.45 10.65 12.81
CA ILE A 425 22.47 11.13 11.83
C ILE A 425 21.90 12.45 12.30
N GLY A 426 22.01 13.49 11.47
CA GLY A 426 21.31 14.76 11.60
C GLY A 426 20.18 14.82 10.58
N SER A 427 18.96 15.13 11.02
CA SER A 427 17.77 15.07 10.18
C SER A 427 16.78 16.20 10.44
N GLY A 428 16.03 16.59 9.43
CA GLY A 428 14.86 17.45 9.55
C GLY A 428 15.15 18.90 9.97
N GLN A 429 16.38 19.39 9.73
CA GLN A 429 16.74 20.75 10.12
C GLN A 429 16.62 21.71 8.94
N PRO A 430 16.08 22.93 9.16
CA PRO A 430 16.09 23.99 8.14
C PRO A 430 17.51 24.35 7.69
N SER A 431 18.48 24.33 8.62
CA SER A 431 19.90 24.58 8.35
C SER A 431 20.69 23.27 8.20
N ARG A 432 21.45 23.13 7.11
CA ARG A 432 22.36 22.00 6.91
C ARG A 432 23.49 21.97 7.94
N LEU A 433 23.91 23.14 8.39
CA LEU A 433 24.92 23.29 9.43
C LEU A 433 24.45 22.69 10.76
N ASP A 434 23.15 22.87 11.11
CA ASP A 434 22.56 22.30 12.32
C ASP A 434 22.47 20.76 12.19
N SER A 435 22.15 20.26 11.00
CA SER A 435 22.19 18.80 10.75
C SER A 435 23.59 18.22 10.91
N CYS A 436 24.65 18.92 10.46
CA CYS A 436 26.03 18.53 10.73
C CYS A 436 26.28 18.45 12.24
N GLN A 437 25.92 19.50 12.97
CA GLN A 437 26.14 19.57 14.42
C GLN A 437 25.42 18.46 15.17
N ILE A 438 24.17 18.16 14.81
CA ILE A 438 23.38 17.08 15.41
C ILE A 438 24.05 15.71 15.13
N ALA A 439 24.47 15.46 13.89
CA ALA A 439 25.15 14.21 13.52
C ALA A 439 26.44 14.02 14.32
N ILE A 440 27.26 15.08 14.44
CA ILE A 440 28.51 15.11 15.19
C ILE A 440 28.25 14.89 16.69
N ASN A 441 27.29 15.58 17.26
CA ASN A 441 26.95 15.47 18.68
C ASN A 441 26.52 14.03 19.04
N LYS A 442 25.69 13.39 18.19
CA LYS A 442 25.30 11.99 18.38
C LYS A 442 26.50 11.04 18.27
N MET A 443 27.32 11.21 17.26
CA MET A 443 28.54 10.43 17.09
C MET A 443 29.46 10.53 18.32
N ASN A 444 29.74 11.75 18.80
CA ASN A 444 30.62 11.99 19.95
C ASN A 444 30.04 11.42 21.25
N LYS A 445 28.71 11.48 21.41
CA LYS A 445 28.03 10.96 22.60
C LYS A 445 28.18 9.45 22.74
N PHE A 446 28.17 8.71 21.63
CA PHE A 446 28.17 7.26 21.66
C PHE A 446 29.51 6.61 21.27
N LYS A 447 30.47 7.38 20.72
CA LYS A 447 31.87 7.01 20.42
C LYS A 447 32.07 5.61 19.83
N ASN A 448 31.33 5.28 18.75
CA ASN A 448 31.28 3.93 18.21
C ASN A 448 32.04 3.77 16.89
N PHE A 449 33.12 4.49 16.68
CA PHE A 449 33.86 4.47 15.43
C PHE A 449 35.37 4.44 15.67
N ASN A 450 36.09 3.86 14.71
CA ASN A 450 37.53 3.91 14.56
C ASN A 450 37.90 4.91 13.45
N GLU A 451 39.18 4.95 13.07
CA GLU A 451 39.64 5.74 11.92
C GLU A 451 38.84 5.48 10.63
N GLY A 452 38.81 6.46 9.72
CA GLY A 452 38.16 6.34 8.41
C GLY A 452 36.70 6.80 8.35
N LEU A 453 36.29 7.66 9.29
CA LEU A 453 34.96 8.25 9.32
C LEU A 453 34.61 8.97 8.02
N VAL A 454 33.42 8.71 7.49
CA VAL A 454 32.90 9.36 6.28
C VAL A 454 31.57 10.08 6.56
N ALA A 455 31.27 11.08 5.71
CA ALA A 455 29.99 11.81 5.76
C ALA A 455 29.31 11.86 4.42
N ALA A 456 27.97 11.78 4.42
CA ALA A 456 27.14 12.02 3.25
C ALA A 456 26.10 13.10 3.54
N SER A 457 25.81 13.91 2.52
CA SER A 457 24.80 14.95 2.54
C SER A 457 23.76 14.72 1.45
N ASP A 458 22.48 14.92 1.75
CA ASP A 458 21.36 14.76 0.81
C ASP A 458 21.36 15.80 -0.33
N ALA A 459 22.02 16.96 -0.13
CA ALA A 459 22.23 18.01 -1.12
C ALA A 459 23.62 18.64 -0.97
N PHE A 460 23.98 19.57 -1.87
CA PHE A 460 25.25 20.26 -1.81
C PHE A 460 25.37 21.17 -0.57
N PHE A 461 26.59 21.40 -0.11
CA PHE A 461 26.87 22.41 0.89
C PHE A 461 26.88 23.81 0.21
N PRO A 462 26.10 24.78 0.71
CA PRO A 462 26.08 26.11 0.15
C PRO A 462 27.33 26.92 0.51
N PHE A 463 28.01 26.57 1.61
CA PHE A 463 29.22 27.20 2.16
C PHE A 463 30.16 26.12 2.70
N VAL A 464 31.40 26.50 2.98
CA VAL A 464 32.44 25.58 3.49
C VAL A 464 32.24 25.22 4.97
N ASP A 465 31.49 26.01 5.72
CA ASP A 465 31.26 25.88 7.17
C ASP A 465 30.76 24.49 7.60
N GLY A 466 29.83 23.92 6.85
CA GLY A 466 29.31 22.56 7.13
C GLY A 466 30.37 21.48 6.95
N ILE A 467 31.15 21.55 5.87
CA ILE A 467 32.25 20.61 5.61
C ILE A 467 33.37 20.80 6.63
N GLU A 468 33.71 22.07 6.95
CA GLU A 468 34.70 22.39 7.96
C GLU A 468 34.38 21.74 9.31
N LYS A 469 33.14 21.86 9.80
CA LYS A 469 32.70 21.19 11.03
C LYS A 469 32.84 19.67 10.97
N LEU A 470 32.50 19.08 9.84
CA LEU A 470 32.65 17.64 9.65
C LEU A 470 34.12 17.21 9.73
N ILE A 471 35.02 17.94 9.08
CA ILE A 471 36.47 17.67 9.09
C ILE A 471 37.04 17.83 10.50
N GLN A 472 36.68 18.89 11.21
CA GLN A 472 37.12 19.15 12.59
C GLN A 472 36.66 18.03 13.54
N SER A 473 35.57 17.33 13.22
CA SER A 473 35.09 16.19 14.00
C SER A 473 35.73 14.83 13.62
N GLY A 474 36.73 14.84 12.70
CA GLY A 474 37.46 13.66 12.28
C GLY A 474 36.94 12.98 10.99
N VAL A 475 36.00 13.60 10.27
CA VAL A 475 35.57 13.12 8.96
C VAL A 475 36.69 13.26 7.94
N SER A 476 37.07 12.16 7.32
CA SER A 476 38.17 12.10 6.34
C SER A 476 37.70 12.11 4.88
N ALA A 477 36.41 11.82 4.65
CA ALA A 477 35.84 11.76 3.33
C ALA A 477 34.36 12.21 3.32
N VAL A 478 33.97 13.00 2.32
CA VAL A 478 32.62 13.56 2.19
C VAL A 478 32.06 13.25 0.80
N ILE A 479 30.78 12.91 0.74
CA ILE A 479 30.02 12.79 -0.50
C ILE A 479 28.82 13.74 -0.46
N GLN A 480 28.64 14.52 -1.54
CA GLN A 480 27.51 15.43 -1.70
C GLN A 480 27.07 15.49 -3.17
N PRO A 481 25.86 15.96 -3.48
CA PRO A 481 25.49 16.39 -4.82
C PRO A 481 26.31 17.58 -5.30
N SER A 482 26.56 17.69 -6.61
CA SER A 482 27.12 18.86 -7.27
C SER A 482 26.02 19.85 -7.69
N GLY A 483 26.40 21.04 -8.10
CA GLY A 483 25.51 22.06 -8.68
C GLY A 483 25.41 23.36 -7.88
N SER A 484 26.23 23.52 -6.85
CA SER A 484 26.40 24.82 -6.17
C SER A 484 27.30 25.75 -6.99
N ILE A 485 26.96 27.03 -7.00
CA ILE A 485 27.85 28.08 -7.53
C ILE A 485 29.21 28.02 -6.83
N ARG A 486 29.26 27.56 -5.58
CA ARG A 486 30.47 27.47 -4.76
C ARG A 486 31.17 26.11 -4.80
N ASP A 487 30.82 25.21 -5.71
CA ASP A 487 31.46 23.90 -5.83
C ASP A 487 33.01 24.03 -5.94
N LYS A 488 33.51 25.05 -6.65
CA LYS A 488 34.96 25.31 -6.76
C LYS A 488 35.60 25.65 -5.41
N GLU A 489 34.92 26.43 -4.56
CA GLU A 489 35.41 26.79 -3.22
C GLU A 489 35.46 25.55 -2.32
N ILE A 490 34.41 24.70 -2.38
CA ILE A 490 34.33 23.45 -1.63
C ILE A 490 35.47 22.50 -2.03
N ILE A 491 35.75 22.36 -3.34
CA ILE A 491 36.84 21.51 -3.83
C ILE A 491 38.19 22.07 -3.37
N LYS A 492 38.39 23.40 -3.44
CA LYS A 492 39.62 24.06 -2.97
C LYS A 492 39.83 23.77 -1.48
N PHE A 493 38.82 23.98 -0.67
CA PHE A 493 38.85 23.72 0.77
C PHE A 493 39.16 22.25 1.08
N ALA A 494 38.49 21.29 0.43
CA ALA A 494 38.75 19.86 0.60
C ALA A 494 40.22 19.51 0.26
N ASN A 495 40.79 20.12 -0.79
CA ASN A 495 42.19 19.91 -1.14
C ASN A 495 43.16 20.53 -0.12
N GLN A 496 42.86 21.69 0.45
CA GLN A 496 43.65 22.34 1.48
C GLN A 496 43.70 21.55 2.79
N THR A 497 42.59 20.94 3.15
CA THR A 497 42.41 20.11 4.36
C THR A 497 42.77 18.66 4.15
N ASN A 498 43.28 18.25 2.95
CA ASN A 498 43.58 16.89 2.59
C ASN A 498 42.38 15.91 2.76
N THR A 499 41.17 16.42 2.54
CA THR A 499 39.91 15.68 2.67
C THR A 499 39.48 15.09 1.33
N ILE A 500 38.97 13.90 1.35
CA ILE A 500 38.42 13.22 0.16
C ILE A 500 37.02 13.78 -0.11
N LEU A 501 36.77 14.25 -1.35
CA LEU A 501 35.46 14.77 -1.75
C LEU A 501 34.96 14.09 -3.01
N LEU A 502 33.72 13.57 -2.94
CA LEU A 502 33.00 12.99 -4.06
C LEU A 502 31.76 13.81 -4.37
N PHE A 503 31.48 13.96 -5.67
CA PHE A 503 30.24 14.56 -6.15
C PHE A 503 29.31 13.53 -6.79
N SER A 504 28.01 13.64 -6.48
CA SER A 504 26.90 12.99 -7.17
C SER A 504 26.17 14.00 -8.06
N LYS A 505 25.58 13.55 -9.16
CA LYS A 505 24.62 14.35 -9.93
C LYS A 505 23.19 14.29 -9.37
N THR A 506 22.95 13.45 -8.38
CA THR A 506 21.62 13.20 -7.78
C THR A 506 21.59 13.76 -6.37
N ARG A 507 20.50 14.46 -6.03
CA ARG A 507 20.19 14.88 -4.65
C ARG A 507 19.01 14.04 -4.12
N HIS A 508 18.84 14.00 -2.80
CA HIS A 508 17.84 13.19 -2.11
C HIS A 508 17.03 14.00 -1.12
N PHE A 509 16.20 14.91 -1.58
CA PHE A 509 15.28 15.60 -0.66
C PHE A 509 14.13 14.70 -0.25
N ARG A 510 13.82 14.70 1.04
CA ARG A 510 12.68 14.01 1.65
C ARG A 510 12.03 14.92 2.70
N HIS A 511 10.81 15.30 2.47
CA HIS A 511 10.01 16.14 3.36
C HIS A 511 8.91 15.35 4.06
#